data_00fb907648b3798f0cf36dec57c3b8f7
#
_entry.id   00fb907648b3798f0cf36dec57c3b8f7
#
_cell.length_a   1.000
_cell.length_b   1.000
_cell.length_c   1.000
_cell.angle_alpha   90.00
_cell.angle_beta   90.00
_cell.angle_gamma   90.00
#
_symmetry.space_group_name_H-M   'P 1'
#
loop_
_entity.id
_entity.type
_entity.pdbx_description
1 polymer ?
#
loop_
_entity_poly.entity_id
_entity_poly.type
_entity_poly.pdbx_seq_one_letter_code
_entity_poly.pdbx_strand_id
1 'polypeptide(L)'
;MHLVLARGPRHLATAVAAALTLVATLGLSGCGSATTTIATTSAYIPQPTKPGTTVAYMDIRNNSKTQDQLVSATTSVGGRVSLLAPDGIRSGTRVMKVVPALTIPAESMLRMNPNSYRLQITGAGHMQGGKDVFITLRFAHAGKVSVVALVTDPESGGGSYFLN
;
A
#
# COMPACT_ATOMS: atom_id res chain seq x y z
N MET A 1 -61.41 68.80 -42.04
CA MET A 1 -62.73 68.17 -41.82
C MET A 1 -62.53 66.73 -41.39
N HIS A 2 -63.01 66.39 -40.23
CA HIS A 2 -63.06 65.08 -39.54
C HIS A 2 -61.76 64.49 -38.94
N LEU A 3 -61.72 64.73 -37.66
CA LEU A 3 -61.02 64.08 -36.59
C LEU A 3 -61.54 62.66 -36.38
N VAL A 4 -60.71 61.64 -36.29
CA VAL A 4 -61.04 60.38 -35.62
C VAL A 4 -59.89 59.95 -34.74
N LEU A 5 -60.15 60.07 -33.45
CA LEU A 5 -59.34 59.45 -32.41
C LEU A 5 -59.57 57.91 -32.40
N ALA A 6 -58.53 57.13 -32.42
CA ALA A 6 -58.61 55.74 -32.04
C ALA A 6 -57.70 55.46 -30.83
N ARG A 7 -58.32 55.11 -29.71
CA ARG A 7 -57.72 54.64 -28.49
C ARG A 7 -57.23 53.20 -28.69
N GLY A 8 -55.97 52.95 -28.51
CA GLY A 8 -55.39 51.57 -28.40
C GLY A 8 -55.31 51.15 -26.93
N PRO A 9 -55.51 49.88 -26.65
CA PRO A 9 -55.55 49.36 -25.27
C PRO A 9 -54.14 49.16 -24.65
N ARG A 10 -54.09 49.49 -23.37
CA ARG A 10 -52.91 49.22 -22.49
C ARG A 10 -52.78 47.72 -22.26
N HIS A 11 -51.71 47.12 -22.74
CA HIS A 11 -51.35 45.78 -22.34
C HIS A 11 -50.44 45.85 -21.11
N LEU A 12 -50.99 45.39 -20.00
CA LEU A 12 -50.20 45.07 -18.76
C LEU A 12 -49.20 43.98 -19.06
N ALA A 13 -47.94 44.32 -19.01
CA ALA A 13 -46.87 43.36 -19.05
C ALA A 13 -46.71 42.78 -17.63
N THR A 14 -47.19 41.55 -17.41
CA THR A 14 -46.92 40.74 -16.24
C THR A 14 -45.48 40.19 -16.35
N ALA A 15 -44.61 40.75 -15.53
CA ALA A 15 -43.25 40.22 -15.36
C ALA A 15 -43.34 38.91 -14.56
N VAL A 16 -43.09 37.78 -15.21
CA VAL A 16 -42.89 36.47 -14.56
C VAL A 16 -41.44 36.43 -14.10
N ALA A 17 -41.23 36.61 -12.80
CA ALA A 17 -39.94 36.37 -12.16
C ALA A 17 -39.70 34.86 -12.06
N ALA A 18 -38.87 34.33 -12.95
CA ALA A 18 -38.36 32.96 -12.84
C ALA A 18 -37.30 32.90 -11.73
N ALA A 19 -37.67 32.44 -10.54
CA ALA A 19 -36.78 32.14 -9.48
C ALA A 19 -35.98 30.84 -9.85
N LEU A 20 -34.75 31.03 -10.31
CA LEU A 20 -33.78 29.90 -10.46
C LEU A 20 -33.32 29.46 -9.06
N THR A 21 -33.95 28.43 -8.53
CA THR A 21 -33.46 27.73 -7.34
C THR A 21 -32.22 26.89 -7.73
N LEU A 22 -31.06 27.46 -7.48
CA LEU A 22 -29.78 26.77 -7.59
C LEU A 22 -29.68 25.78 -6.41
N VAL A 23 -30.06 24.53 -6.64
CA VAL A 23 -29.83 23.44 -5.68
C VAL A 23 -28.33 23.15 -5.69
N ALA A 24 -27.61 23.76 -4.76
CA ALA A 24 -26.24 23.39 -4.45
C ALA A 24 -26.25 22.00 -3.77
N THR A 25 -26.03 20.94 -4.55
CA THR A 25 -25.72 19.61 -4.02
C THR A 25 -24.36 19.68 -3.37
N LEU A 26 -24.32 19.97 -2.07
CA LEU A 26 -23.16 19.71 -1.23
C LEU A 26 -22.91 18.20 -1.28
N GLY A 27 -21.99 17.80 -2.16
CA GLY A 27 -21.44 16.46 -2.14
C GLY A 27 -20.78 16.26 -0.78
N LEU A 28 -21.42 15.52 0.12
CA LEU A 28 -20.73 14.95 1.27
C LEU A 28 -19.68 14.00 0.70
N SER A 29 -18.45 14.52 0.52
CA SER A 29 -17.27 13.68 0.39
C SER A 29 -17.15 12.96 1.73
N GLY A 30 -17.79 11.79 1.82
CA GLY A 30 -17.59 10.89 2.93
C GLY A 30 -16.10 10.57 2.97
N CYS A 31 -15.40 11.05 4.00
CA CYS A 31 -14.13 10.48 4.42
C CYS A 31 -14.40 9.04 4.83
N GLY A 32 -14.60 8.17 3.86
CA GLY A 32 -14.48 6.75 4.07
C GLY A 32 -13.05 6.52 4.51
N SER A 33 -12.84 6.14 5.76
CA SER A 33 -11.56 5.60 6.20
C SER A 33 -11.20 4.52 5.19
N ALA A 34 -10.17 4.78 4.38
CA ALA A 34 -9.70 3.80 3.42
C ALA A 34 -9.28 2.58 4.24
N THR A 35 -10.15 1.57 4.28
CA THR A 35 -9.80 0.32 4.92
C THR A 35 -8.59 -0.21 4.17
N THR A 36 -7.42 -0.14 4.81
CA THR A 36 -6.18 -0.62 4.21
C THR A 36 -6.37 -2.08 3.88
N THR A 37 -6.52 -2.39 2.60
CA THR A 37 -6.77 -3.76 2.13
C THR A 37 -5.58 -4.67 2.45
N ILE A 38 -4.36 -4.11 2.45
CA ILE A 38 -3.14 -4.79 2.87
C ILE A 38 -2.62 -4.13 4.15
N ALA A 39 -2.42 -4.93 5.19
CA ALA A 39 -1.74 -4.53 6.42
C ALA A 39 -0.41 -5.29 6.54
N THR A 40 0.60 -4.64 7.12
CA THR A 40 1.93 -5.23 7.36
C THR A 40 2.30 -5.06 8.83
N THR A 41 2.91 -6.10 9.41
CA THR A 41 3.37 -6.08 10.80
C THR A 41 4.71 -6.78 10.92
N SER A 42 5.41 -6.57 12.05
CA SER A 42 6.63 -7.30 12.43
C SER A 42 7.74 -7.24 11.36
N ALA A 43 7.89 -6.09 10.70
CA ALA A 43 8.90 -5.94 9.66
C ALA A 43 10.28 -5.73 10.27
N TYR A 44 11.24 -6.58 9.89
CA TYR A 44 12.63 -6.46 10.32
C TYR A 44 13.60 -6.94 9.24
N ILE A 45 14.84 -6.46 9.35
CA ILE A 45 15.98 -6.82 8.51
C ILE A 45 17.12 -7.21 9.44
N PRO A 46 17.57 -8.48 9.49
CA PRO A 46 18.81 -8.81 10.18
C PRO A 46 19.97 -7.99 9.62
N GLN A 47 20.73 -7.33 10.50
CA GLN A 47 21.90 -6.56 10.08
C GLN A 47 22.85 -7.46 9.29
N PRO A 48 23.26 -7.07 8.08
CA PRO A 48 24.15 -7.91 7.29
C PRO A 48 25.53 -8.01 7.95
N THR A 49 25.99 -9.23 8.17
CA THR A 49 27.35 -9.52 8.68
C THR A 49 28.42 -9.31 7.62
N LYS A 50 28.02 -9.29 6.34
CA LYS A 50 28.90 -9.02 5.19
C LYS A 50 28.22 -8.01 4.28
N PRO A 51 28.96 -7.08 3.68
CA PRO A 51 28.38 -6.16 2.70
C PRO A 51 27.70 -6.91 1.56
N GLY A 52 26.55 -6.43 1.14
CA GLY A 52 25.96 -6.77 -0.14
C GLY A 52 24.67 -7.59 -0.13
N THR A 53 24.43 -8.49 0.84
CA THR A 53 23.21 -9.29 0.83
C THR A 53 22.63 -9.45 2.22
N THR A 54 21.34 -9.16 2.36
CA THR A 54 20.54 -9.44 3.55
C THR A 54 19.13 -9.87 3.14
N VAL A 55 18.27 -10.09 4.12
CA VAL A 55 16.88 -10.47 3.93
C VAL A 55 15.97 -9.58 4.75
N ALA A 56 14.72 -9.38 4.29
CA ALA A 56 13.69 -8.76 5.09
C ALA A 56 12.56 -9.76 5.32
N TYR A 57 12.01 -9.70 6.53
CA TYR A 57 10.88 -10.49 6.98
C TYR A 57 9.77 -9.57 7.46
N MET A 58 8.54 -10.00 7.27
CA MET A 58 7.33 -9.31 7.75
C MET A 58 6.11 -10.22 7.64
N ASP A 59 5.05 -9.87 8.31
CA ASP A 59 3.74 -10.45 8.08
C ASP A 59 2.93 -9.50 7.18
N ILE A 60 2.31 -10.06 6.13
CA ILE A 60 1.47 -9.31 5.19
C ILE A 60 0.06 -9.91 5.26
N ARG A 61 -0.91 -9.13 5.75
CA ARG A 61 -2.30 -9.53 5.83
C ARG A 61 -3.09 -8.90 4.69
N ASN A 62 -3.81 -9.73 3.96
CA ASN A 62 -4.81 -9.29 3.00
C ASN A 62 -6.19 -9.28 3.70
N ASN A 63 -6.73 -8.10 3.94
CA ASN A 63 -8.05 -7.91 4.58
C ASN A 63 -9.19 -7.85 3.55
N SER A 64 -8.87 -7.96 2.25
CA SER A 64 -9.89 -7.94 1.19
C SER A 64 -10.51 -9.31 0.96
N LYS A 65 -11.68 -9.34 0.33
CA LYS A 65 -12.37 -10.58 -0.09
C LYS A 65 -11.81 -11.16 -1.38
N THR A 66 -10.80 -10.55 -1.97
CA THR A 66 -10.13 -11.02 -3.18
C THR A 66 -8.66 -11.25 -2.90
N GLN A 67 -8.07 -12.25 -3.56
CA GLN A 67 -6.63 -12.47 -3.47
C GLN A 67 -5.86 -11.29 -4.07
N ASP A 68 -4.65 -11.05 -3.57
CA ASP A 68 -3.69 -10.11 -4.15
C ASP A 68 -2.33 -10.78 -4.35
N GLN A 69 -1.42 -10.10 -5.01
CA GLN A 69 -0.07 -10.59 -5.26
C GLN A 69 0.95 -9.48 -4.96
N LEU A 70 1.95 -9.78 -4.15
CA LEU A 70 3.14 -8.95 -4.04
C LEU A 70 4.00 -9.21 -5.27
N VAL A 71 4.17 -8.20 -6.14
CA VAL A 71 4.86 -8.32 -7.43
C VAL A 71 6.26 -7.71 -7.43
N SER A 72 6.55 -6.77 -6.52
CA SER A 72 7.89 -6.22 -6.34
C SER A 72 8.03 -5.52 -4.99
N ALA A 73 9.28 -5.27 -4.60
CA ALA A 73 9.63 -4.43 -3.46
C ALA A 73 10.87 -3.60 -3.76
N THR A 74 11.00 -2.45 -3.11
CA THR A 74 12.19 -1.59 -3.14
C THR A 74 12.52 -1.12 -1.73
N THR A 75 13.76 -0.71 -1.48
CA THR A 75 14.21 -0.21 -0.18
C THR A 75 14.77 1.20 -0.28
N SER A 76 14.71 1.96 0.81
CA SER A 76 15.33 3.30 0.93
C SER A 76 16.86 3.26 0.91
N VAL A 77 17.45 2.11 1.19
CA VAL A 77 18.91 1.90 1.17
C VAL A 77 19.42 1.40 -0.19
N GLY A 78 18.54 1.37 -1.19
CA GLY A 78 18.87 0.91 -2.54
C GLY A 78 19.03 -0.61 -2.64
N GLY A 79 19.74 -1.03 -3.67
CA GLY A 79 19.92 -2.45 -3.98
C GLY A 79 18.75 -3.05 -4.77
N ARG A 80 18.89 -4.33 -5.08
CA ARG A 80 17.85 -5.14 -5.76
C ARG A 80 17.12 -5.98 -4.73
N VAL A 81 15.80 -5.96 -4.77
CA VAL A 81 14.95 -6.83 -3.95
C VAL A 81 14.39 -7.96 -4.81
N SER A 82 14.58 -9.20 -4.37
CA SER A 82 14.03 -10.40 -5.00
C SER A 82 13.03 -11.07 -4.05
N LEU A 83 11.91 -11.53 -4.59
CA LEU A 83 10.90 -12.29 -3.85
C LEU A 83 11.32 -13.75 -3.85
N LEU A 84 11.44 -14.37 -2.67
CA LEU A 84 11.84 -15.77 -2.53
C LEU A 84 10.72 -16.59 -1.89
N ALA A 85 10.51 -17.77 -2.50
CA ALA A 85 9.60 -18.81 -1.99
C ALA A 85 10.37 -20.10 -1.70
N PRO A 86 9.90 -20.95 -0.77
CA PRO A 86 10.47 -22.28 -0.55
C PRO A 86 10.41 -23.15 -1.82
N ASP A 87 11.50 -23.86 -2.11
CA ASP A 87 11.63 -24.80 -3.24
C ASP A 87 11.98 -26.23 -2.78
N GLY A 88 11.58 -26.57 -1.56
CA GLY A 88 11.83 -27.88 -0.98
C GLY A 88 13.04 -27.92 -0.03
N ILE A 89 13.49 -29.15 0.25
CA ILE A 89 14.63 -29.43 1.12
C ILE A 89 15.64 -30.25 0.32
N ARG A 90 16.90 -29.83 0.31
CA ARG A 90 18.02 -30.57 -0.29
C ARG A 90 19.14 -30.74 0.75
N SER A 91 19.58 -31.96 0.98
CA SER A 91 20.61 -32.28 1.98
C SER A 91 20.32 -31.69 3.37
N GLY A 92 19.05 -31.77 3.82
CA GLY A 92 18.64 -31.24 5.12
C GLY A 92 18.45 -29.69 5.16
N THR A 93 18.79 -28.99 4.10
CA THR A 93 18.70 -27.53 4.03
C THR A 93 17.52 -27.09 3.16
N ARG A 94 16.75 -26.10 3.64
CA ARG A 94 15.67 -25.50 2.85
C ARG A 94 16.24 -24.69 1.70
N VAL A 95 15.82 -25.05 0.49
CA VAL A 95 16.18 -24.33 -0.73
C VAL A 95 15.11 -23.28 -1.02
N MET A 96 15.55 -22.12 -1.48
CA MET A 96 14.68 -21.01 -1.87
C MET A 96 14.85 -20.73 -3.36
N LYS A 97 13.77 -20.36 -4.01
CA LYS A 97 13.80 -19.88 -5.41
C LYS A 97 13.26 -18.47 -5.53
N VAL A 98 13.79 -17.73 -6.49
CA VAL A 98 13.23 -16.45 -6.89
C VAL A 98 11.90 -16.70 -7.64
N VAL A 99 10.88 -15.95 -7.25
CA VAL A 99 9.55 -16.00 -7.89
C VAL A 99 9.14 -14.63 -8.39
N PRO A 100 8.33 -14.55 -9.45
CA PRO A 100 7.87 -13.27 -9.99
C PRO A 100 6.85 -12.57 -9.09
N ALA A 101 6.12 -13.33 -8.26
CA ALA A 101 5.12 -12.81 -7.35
C ALA A 101 4.88 -13.76 -6.18
N LEU A 102 4.38 -13.22 -5.05
CA LEU A 102 3.91 -13.98 -3.89
C LEU A 102 2.40 -13.76 -3.77
N THR A 103 1.62 -14.83 -3.89
CA THR A 103 0.16 -14.79 -3.78
C THR A 103 -0.25 -14.69 -2.30
N ILE A 104 -1.19 -13.80 -2.02
CA ILE A 104 -1.81 -13.62 -0.70
C ILE A 104 -3.30 -13.82 -0.87
N PRO A 105 -3.84 -14.98 -0.48
CA PRO A 105 -5.27 -15.26 -0.61
C PRO A 105 -6.14 -14.23 0.10
N ALA A 106 -7.42 -14.19 -0.25
CA ALA A 106 -8.40 -13.34 0.42
C ALA A 106 -8.43 -13.64 1.93
N GLU A 107 -8.58 -12.61 2.75
CA GLU A 107 -8.75 -12.68 4.20
C GLU A 107 -7.67 -13.50 4.93
N SER A 108 -6.47 -13.60 4.32
CA SER A 108 -5.36 -14.43 4.80
C SER A 108 -4.10 -13.63 5.12
N MET A 109 -3.11 -14.33 5.66
CA MET A 109 -1.81 -13.75 6.02
C MET A 109 -0.68 -14.54 5.36
N LEU A 110 0.21 -13.81 4.69
CA LEU A 110 1.50 -14.32 4.23
C LEU A 110 2.54 -14.02 5.31
N ARG A 111 3.08 -15.05 5.96
CA ARG A 111 4.14 -14.91 6.97
C ARG A 111 5.51 -15.13 6.35
N MET A 112 6.36 -14.12 6.45
CA MET A 112 7.76 -14.20 6.02
C MET A 112 8.64 -14.51 7.23
N ASN A 113 9.47 -15.54 7.13
CA ASN A 113 10.40 -15.97 8.17
C ASN A 113 11.56 -16.76 7.54
N PRO A 114 12.62 -17.11 8.29
CA PRO A 114 13.76 -17.84 7.76
C PRO A 114 13.42 -19.16 7.06
N ASN A 115 12.32 -19.82 7.45
CA ASN A 115 11.88 -21.10 6.90
C ASN A 115 10.77 -21.00 5.85
N SER A 116 10.36 -19.79 5.50
CA SER A 116 9.24 -19.52 4.60
C SER A 116 9.63 -18.48 3.54
N TYR A 117 8.68 -17.69 3.10
CA TYR A 117 8.90 -16.58 2.18
C TYR A 117 9.81 -15.51 2.77
N ARG A 118 10.52 -14.78 1.93
CA ARG A 118 11.37 -13.65 2.33
C ARG A 118 11.66 -12.71 1.16
N LEU A 119 12.06 -11.49 1.48
CA LEU A 119 12.63 -10.55 0.53
C LEU A 119 14.14 -10.62 0.63
N GLN A 120 14.85 -10.95 -0.44
CA GLN A 120 16.32 -10.89 -0.48
C GLN A 120 16.71 -9.52 -1.04
N ILE A 121 17.59 -8.82 -0.33
CA ILE A 121 18.10 -7.51 -0.70
C ILE A 121 19.59 -7.70 -1.05
N THR A 122 19.97 -7.34 -2.28
CA THR A 122 21.35 -7.50 -2.80
C THR A 122 21.89 -6.16 -3.26
N GLY A 123 23.12 -5.82 -2.89
CA GLY A 123 23.75 -4.54 -3.26
C GLY A 123 23.18 -3.34 -2.53
N ALA A 124 22.57 -3.53 -1.37
CA ALA A 124 22.10 -2.44 -0.53
C ALA A 124 23.26 -1.67 0.09
N GLY A 125 23.00 -0.39 0.40
CA GLY A 125 23.90 0.45 1.18
C GLY A 125 24.07 -0.04 2.62
N HIS A 126 24.77 0.77 3.42
CA HIS A 126 25.03 0.47 4.82
C HIS A 126 23.72 0.38 5.63
N MET A 127 23.59 -0.68 6.42
CA MET A 127 22.49 -0.89 7.37
C MET A 127 23.09 -1.11 8.77
N GLN A 128 22.61 -0.32 9.72
CA GLN A 128 23.06 -0.36 11.11
C GLN A 128 21.93 -0.83 12.02
N GLY A 129 22.22 -1.69 12.99
CA GLY A 129 21.27 -2.14 13.99
C GLY A 129 20.60 -0.99 14.72
N GLY A 130 19.31 -1.12 15.02
CA GLY A 130 18.49 -0.10 15.66
C GLY A 130 18.03 1.02 14.73
N LYS A 131 18.31 0.98 13.42
CA LYS A 131 17.86 1.97 12.42
C LYS A 131 16.70 1.44 11.61
N ASP A 132 15.87 2.35 11.16
CA ASP A 132 14.73 2.06 10.30
C ASP A 132 15.13 2.08 8.83
N VAL A 133 14.57 1.14 8.07
CA VAL A 133 14.66 1.07 6.61
C VAL A 133 13.23 1.08 6.06
N PHE A 134 12.93 1.99 5.15
CA PHE A 134 11.65 2.00 4.47
C PHE A 134 11.68 0.98 3.33
N ILE A 135 10.66 0.11 3.31
CA ILE A 135 10.42 -0.85 2.23
C ILE A 135 9.12 -0.46 1.54
N THR A 136 9.16 -0.24 0.23
CA THR A 136 7.94 -0.03 -0.56
C THR A 136 7.59 -1.34 -1.25
N LEU A 137 6.48 -1.93 -0.85
CA LEU A 137 5.87 -3.11 -1.45
C LEU A 137 4.94 -2.68 -2.56
N ARG A 138 4.96 -3.38 -3.70
CA ARG A 138 4.01 -3.16 -4.79
C ARG A 138 3.15 -4.40 -4.96
N PHE A 139 1.85 -4.23 -4.83
CA PHE A 139 0.84 -5.25 -5.03
C PHE A 139 0.15 -5.08 -6.39
N ALA A 140 -0.40 -6.17 -6.90
CA ALA A 140 -1.09 -6.17 -8.19
C ALA A 140 -2.40 -5.35 -8.13
N HIS A 141 -3.15 -5.44 -7.03
CA HIS A 141 -4.43 -4.74 -6.86
C HIS A 141 -4.36 -3.61 -5.82
N ALA A 142 -3.80 -3.85 -4.64
CA ALA A 142 -3.71 -2.85 -3.57
C ALA A 142 -2.71 -1.72 -3.86
N GLY A 143 -1.89 -1.83 -4.92
CA GLY A 143 -0.94 -0.80 -5.31
C GLY A 143 0.31 -0.78 -4.42
N LYS A 144 0.75 0.42 -4.00
CA LYS A 144 1.97 0.60 -3.19
C LYS A 144 1.63 0.69 -1.71
N VAL A 145 2.36 -0.06 -0.89
CA VAL A 145 2.30 -0.01 0.58
C VAL A 145 3.70 0.23 1.11
N SER A 146 3.87 1.26 1.93
CA SER A 146 5.14 1.56 2.59
C SER A 146 5.19 0.89 3.97
N VAL A 147 6.32 0.27 4.28
CA VAL A 147 6.57 -0.46 5.53
C VAL A 147 7.85 0.08 6.13
N VAL A 148 7.85 0.27 7.44
CA VAL A 148 9.07 0.56 8.21
C VAL A 148 9.58 -0.77 8.76
N ALA A 149 10.80 -1.14 8.40
CA ALA A 149 11.48 -2.33 8.90
C ALA A 149 12.63 -1.92 9.81
N LEU A 150 12.66 -2.48 11.02
CA LEU A 150 13.76 -2.28 11.95
C LEU A 150 14.96 -3.15 11.53
N VAL A 151 16.14 -2.56 11.44
CA VAL A 151 17.38 -3.33 11.31
C VAL A 151 17.72 -3.91 12.67
N THR A 152 17.71 -5.25 12.80
CA THR A 152 17.99 -5.95 14.04
C THR A 152 19.46 -6.35 14.13
N ASP A 153 20.09 -6.08 15.26
CA ASP A 153 21.45 -6.53 15.53
C ASP A 153 21.43 -8.04 15.89
N PRO A 154 22.22 -8.89 15.23
CA PRO A 154 22.29 -10.30 15.56
C PRO A 154 22.82 -10.58 16.97
N GLU A 155 23.62 -9.67 17.55
CA GLU A 155 24.14 -9.80 18.90
C GLU A 155 23.12 -9.44 19.99
N SER A 156 22.09 -8.66 19.68
CA SER A 156 21.05 -8.26 20.63
C SER A 156 19.93 -9.28 20.80
N GLY A 157 20.09 -10.50 20.28
CA GLY A 157 19.14 -11.60 20.43
C GLY A 157 17.75 -11.23 19.89
N GLY A 158 17.63 -11.06 18.59
CA GLY A 158 16.48 -10.58 17.77
C GLY A 158 15.02 -10.80 18.20
N GLY A 159 14.80 -11.32 19.41
CA GLY A 159 13.47 -11.49 20.01
C GLY A 159 13.02 -10.40 20.98
N SER A 160 13.94 -9.52 21.42
CA SER A 160 13.62 -8.54 22.47
C SER A 160 12.88 -7.31 21.98
N TYR A 161 12.89 -7.02 20.69
CA TYR A 161 12.25 -5.83 20.13
C TYR A 161 10.72 -5.94 19.97
N PHE A 162 10.17 -7.14 20.09
CA PHE A 162 8.75 -7.40 19.88
C PHE A 162 7.98 -7.78 21.17
N LEU A 163 8.61 -7.65 22.35
CA LEU A 163 8.04 -8.08 23.63
C LEU A 163 7.55 -6.92 24.53
N ASN A 164 7.37 -5.71 23.99
CA ASN A 164 6.72 -4.61 24.72
C ASN A 164 5.42 -4.20 24.06
#